data_30a778998d271bcb2eeb7217d2c4ef46
#
_entry.id   30a778998d271bcb2eeb7217d2c4ef46
#
_cell.length_a   1.000
_cell.length_b   1.000
_cell.length_c   1.000
_cell.angle_alpha   90.00
_cell.angle_beta   90.00
_cell.angle_gamma   90.00
#
_symmetry.space_group_name_H-M   'P 1'
#
loop_
_entity.id
_entity.type
_entity.pdbx_description
1 polymer ?
#
loop_
_entity_poly.entity_id
_entity_poly.type
_entity_poly.pdbx_seq_one_letter_code
_entity_poly.pdbx_strand_id
1 'polypeptide(L)'
;MIIPEAIDLECAQLMQELYNLKPGGSDNGPFNFVLREATDYGINVGILEDEKFIFMIFRGSVTQEDWARDAVSFLPETLPGVGTFPLGFSQGLEECRSTLYQYIRNAKPVILVGHSLGAAHAGIMGQIMTRDGGTPARTVLMGCPNLVPDSAKGELINAGPVINYKNGDDFVTDVPPIDWTQIAPFEHIDGGHDDWPNFFMYHHVNLYVTGISNILETV
;
A
#
# COMPACT_ATOMS: atom_id res chain seq x y z
N MET A 1 -6.16 -11.49 -14.51
CA MET A 1 -6.68 -11.32 -13.14
C MET A 1 -5.73 -12.04 -12.22
N ILE A 2 -5.22 -11.37 -11.22
CA ILE A 2 -4.33 -11.98 -10.22
C ILE A 2 -5.23 -12.60 -9.15
N ILE A 3 -4.92 -13.83 -8.76
CA ILE A 3 -5.74 -14.61 -7.83
C ILE A 3 -5.24 -14.35 -6.41
N PRO A 4 -6.14 -14.23 -5.41
CA PRO A 4 -5.76 -14.20 -3.99
C PRO A 4 -4.92 -15.42 -3.59
N GLU A 5 -3.88 -15.18 -2.81
CA GLU A 5 -2.95 -16.22 -2.35
C GLU A 5 -2.71 -16.10 -0.83
N ALA A 6 -2.28 -17.18 -0.20
CA ALA A 6 -1.96 -17.19 1.25
C ALA A 6 -0.97 -16.10 1.65
N ILE A 7 -0.06 -15.71 0.76
CA ILE A 7 0.89 -14.62 0.99
C ILE A 7 0.19 -13.26 1.18
N ASP A 8 -1.00 -13.07 0.61
CA ASP A 8 -1.75 -11.81 0.77
C ASP A 8 -2.30 -11.67 2.19
N LEU A 9 -2.72 -12.79 2.79
CA LEU A 9 -3.13 -12.80 4.20
C LEU A 9 -1.93 -12.52 5.13
N GLU A 10 -0.77 -13.10 4.84
CA GLU A 10 0.47 -12.77 5.55
C GLU A 10 0.79 -11.28 5.44
N CYS A 11 0.70 -10.70 4.24
CA CYS A 11 0.89 -9.26 4.02
C CYS A 11 -0.08 -8.41 4.86
N ALA A 12 -1.36 -8.79 4.93
CA ALA A 12 -2.36 -8.08 5.71
C ALA A 12 -2.08 -8.18 7.23
N GLN A 13 -1.65 -9.34 7.71
CA GLN A 13 -1.25 -9.55 9.11
C GLN A 13 0.01 -8.74 9.48
N LEU A 14 1.01 -8.70 8.61
CA LEU A 14 2.20 -7.86 8.78
C LEU A 14 1.85 -6.38 8.82
N MET A 15 0.91 -5.93 7.99
CA MET A 15 0.41 -4.57 8.02
C MET A 15 -0.30 -4.26 9.33
N GLN A 16 -1.17 -5.15 9.82
CA GLN A 16 -1.85 -5.00 11.10
C GLN A 16 -0.85 -4.89 12.25
N GLU A 17 0.20 -5.71 12.24
CA GLU A 17 1.26 -5.65 13.24
C GLU A 17 2.00 -4.30 13.19
N LEU A 18 2.32 -3.79 11.99
CA LEU A 18 2.97 -2.49 11.85
C LEU A 18 2.11 -1.33 12.40
N TYR A 19 0.78 -1.43 12.34
CA TYR A 19 -0.12 -0.47 12.99
C TYR A 19 -0.09 -0.57 14.51
N ASN A 20 0.07 -1.76 15.08
CA ASN A 20 0.11 -2.00 16.52
C ASN A 20 1.42 -1.50 17.14
N LEU A 21 2.49 -1.40 16.36
CA LEU A 21 3.80 -0.96 16.84
C LEU A 21 3.83 0.57 17.02
N LYS A 22 4.30 1.02 18.20
CA LYS A 22 4.55 2.44 18.43
C LYS A 22 5.79 2.91 17.64
N PRO A 23 5.76 4.09 17.03
CA PRO A 23 6.94 4.68 16.43
C PRO A 23 8.11 4.72 17.44
N GLY A 24 9.26 4.18 17.06
CA GLY A 24 10.46 4.14 17.93
C GLY A 24 10.40 3.19 19.13
N GLY A 25 9.33 2.39 19.26
CA GLY A 25 9.21 1.36 20.30
C GLY A 25 10.11 0.14 20.04
N SER A 26 10.53 -0.55 21.12
CA SER A 26 11.16 -1.87 21.01
C SER A 26 10.14 -2.89 20.53
N ASP A 27 10.52 -3.74 19.57
CA ASP A 27 9.67 -4.78 19.05
C ASP A 27 9.52 -5.92 20.06
N ASN A 28 8.32 -6.04 20.61
CA ASN A 28 7.89 -7.23 21.32
C ASN A 28 6.78 -7.98 20.53
N GLY A 29 6.60 -7.62 19.25
CA GLY A 29 5.67 -8.28 18.35
C GLY A 29 6.21 -9.60 17.82
N PRO A 30 5.36 -10.43 17.17
CA PRO A 30 5.76 -11.69 16.59
C PRO A 30 6.72 -11.56 15.39
N PHE A 31 6.81 -10.36 14.81
CA PHE A 31 7.62 -10.08 13.62
C PHE A 31 8.77 -9.12 13.94
N ASN A 32 9.97 -9.46 13.45
CA ASN A 32 11.18 -8.64 13.60
C ASN A 32 11.37 -7.74 12.37
N PHE A 33 10.90 -6.50 12.44
CA PHE A 33 11.18 -5.51 11.41
C PHE A 33 12.63 -5.05 11.48
N VAL A 34 13.35 -5.15 10.36
CA VAL A 34 14.74 -4.69 10.24
C VAL A 34 14.86 -3.18 10.03
N LEU A 35 13.78 -2.54 9.56
CA LEU A 35 13.63 -1.09 9.46
C LEU A 35 12.22 -0.69 9.83
N ARG A 36 12.10 0.41 10.59
CA ARG A 36 10.85 1.18 10.78
C ARG A 36 11.20 2.65 10.74
N GLU A 37 10.73 3.32 9.72
CA GLU A 37 11.03 4.71 9.50
C GLU A 37 9.74 5.50 9.22
N ALA A 38 9.69 6.72 9.75
CA ALA A 38 8.75 7.75 9.34
C ALA A 38 9.59 8.89 8.76
N THR A 39 9.38 9.20 7.50
CA THR A 39 10.10 10.29 6.84
C THR A 39 9.47 11.64 7.18
N ASP A 40 10.17 12.73 6.88
CA ASP A 40 9.66 14.10 7.03
C ASP A 40 8.39 14.36 6.20
N TYR A 41 8.17 13.55 5.16
CA TYR A 41 6.96 13.58 4.30
C TYR A 41 5.81 12.68 4.81
N GLY A 42 5.95 12.10 6.00
CA GLY A 42 4.91 11.27 6.61
C GLY A 42 4.82 9.84 6.05
N ILE A 43 5.79 9.40 5.24
CA ILE A 43 5.87 8.02 4.77
C ILE A 43 6.29 7.12 5.92
N ASN A 44 5.42 6.19 6.30
CA ASN A 44 5.70 5.21 7.33
C ASN A 44 5.94 3.85 6.67
N VAL A 45 7.16 3.33 6.81
CA VAL A 45 7.57 2.08 6.18
C VAL A 45 8.21 1.13 7.19
N GLY A 46 7.82 -0.13 7.11
CA GLY A 46 8.48 -1.24 7.78
C GLY A 46 9.14 -2.16 6.76
N ILE A 47 10.33 -2.67 7.04
CA ILE A 47 10.96 -3.72 6.25
C ILE A 47 11.13 -4.95 7.12
N LEU A 48 10.67 -6.08 6.61
CA LEU A 48 10.85 -7.39 7.20
C LEU A 48 11.49 -8.31 6.16
N GLU A 49 12.44 -9.10 6.58
CA GLU A 49 13.07 -10.13 5.76
C GLU A 49 12.84 -11.50 6.39
N ASP A 50 12.27 -12.42 5.62
CA ASP A 50 12.17 -13.83 5.99
C ASP A 50 13.13 -14.69 5.16
N GLU A 51 12.95 -16.02 5.17
CA GLU A 51 13.79 -16.93 4.40
C GLU A 51 13.65 -16.76 2.87
N LYS A 52 12.48 -16.32 2.38
CA LYS A 52 12.08 -16.31 0.96
C LYS A 52 12.00 -14.92 0.38
N PHE A 53 11.48 -13.96 1.14
CA PHE A 53 11.07 -12.64 0.67
C PHE A 53 11.64 -11.51 1.50
N ILE A 54 11.64 -10.32 0.91
CA ILE A 54 11.74 -9.05 1.62
C ILE A 54 10.37 -8.37 1.47
N PHE A 55 9.72 -8.09 2.60
CA PHE A 55 8.48 -7.31 2.64
C PHE A 55 8.81 -5.86 2.89
N MET A 56 8.34 -4.99 2.02
CA MET A 56 8.39 -3.54 2.19
C MET A 56 6.97 -3.05 2.39
N ILE A 57 6.67 -2.63 3.63
CA ILE A 57 5.32 -2.46 4.13
C ILE A 57 5.06 -0.98 4.41
N PHE A 58 4.20 -0.36 3.63
CA PHE A 58 3.84 1.06 3.74
C PHE A 58 2.54 1.22 4.51
N ARG A 59 2.65 1.75 5.73
CA ARG A 59 1.49 2.04 6.58
C ARG A 59 0.87 3.37 6.20
N GLY A 60 -0.46 3.45 6.22
CA GLY A 60 -1.19 4.70 6.08
C GLY A 60 -1.02 5.64 7.28
N SER A 61 -1.54 6.86 7.14
CA SER A 61 -1.54 7.85 8.20
C SER A 61 -2.38 7.41 9.41
N VAL A 62 -1.98 7.83 10.61
CA VAL A 62 -2.76 7.61 11.84
C VAL A 62 -3.98 8.54 11.88
N THR A 63 -3.87 9.71 11.24
CA THR A 63 -4.94 10.71 11.08
C THR A 63 -5.44 10.69 9.64
N GLN A 64 -6.21 9.68 9.31
CA GLN A 64 -6.70 9.43 7.94
C GLN A 64 -7.61 10.52 7.39
N GLU A 65 -8.17 11.37 8.26
CA GLU A 65 -9.12 12.41 7.86
C GLU A 65 -8.46 13.62 7.18
N ASP A 66 -7.20 13.92 7.47
CA ASP A 66 -6.58 15.18 7.06
C ASP A 66 -6.21 15.19 5.58
N TRP A 67 -5.60 14.11 5.06
CA TRP A 67 -5.20 14.09 3.65
C TRP A 67 -6.38 13.96 2.68
N ALA A 68 -7.45 13.24 3.07
CA ALA A 68 -8.63 13.08 2.23
C ALA A 68 -9.42 14.38 2.01
N ARG A 69 -9.16 15.40 2.83
CA ARG A 69 -9.79 16.73 2.76
C ARG A 69 -8.92 17.79 2.10
N ASP A 70 -7.63 17.53 1.95
CA ASP A 70 -6.71 18.51 1.37
C ASP A 70 -6.67 18.39 -0.16
N ALA A 71 -7.41 19.30 -0.83
CA ALA A 71 -7.46 19.34 -2.30
C ALA A 71 -6.09 19.57 -2.95
N VAL A 72 -5.11 20.17 -2.26
CA VAL A 72 -3.75 20.35 -2.76
C VAL A 72 -3.04 19.02 -2.90
N SER A 73 -3.35 18.05 -2.04
CA SER A 73 -2.79 16.71 -2.11
C SER A 73 -3.14 15.96 -3.41
N PHE A 74 -4.17 16.42 -4.14
CA PHE A 74 -4.62 15.79 -5.38
C PHE A 74 -4.10 16.47 -6.66
N LEU A 75 -3.33 17.54 -6.53
CA LEU A 75 -2.67 18.13 -7.70
C LEU A 75 -1.72 17.11 -8.35
N PRO A 76 -1.64 17.09 -9.69
CA PRO A 76 -0.77 16.15 -10.38
C PRO A 76 0.71 16.48 -10.16
N GLU A 77 1.49 15.46 -9.80
CA GLU A 77 2.94 15.48 -9.79
C GLU A 77 3.47 14.41 -10.74
N THR A 78 4.40 14.79 -11.61
CA THR A 78 5.03 13.85 -12.54
C THR A 78 6.40 13.45 -12.03
N LEU A 79 6.56 12.16 -11.73
CA LEU A 79 7.85 11.54 -11.42
C LEU A 79 8.50 11.08 -12.73
N PRO A 80 9.69 11.60 -13.08
CA PRO A 80 10.34 11.30 -14.36
C PRO A 80 10.57 9.80 -14.58
N GLY A 81 10.06 9.28 -15.69
CA GLY A 81 10.17 7.86 -16.07
C GLY A 81 9.31 6.90 -15.24
N VAL A 82 8.47 7.42 -14.37
CA VAL A 82 7.59 6.62 -13.49
C VAL A 82 6.12 6.82 -13.85
N GLY A 83 5.66 8.06 -13.86
CA GLY A 83 4.27 8.40 -14.15
C GLY A 83 3.83 9.68 -13.44
N THR A 84 2.54 10.00 -13.57
CA THR A 84 1.89 11.13 -12.90
C THR A 84 0.98 10.60 -11.81
N PHE A 85 1.06 11.19 -10.62
CA PHE A 85 0.34 10.76 -9.42
C PHE A 85 -0.18 11.98 -8.65
N PRO A 86 -1.12 11.82 -7.73
CA PRO A 86 -1.46 12.88 -6.78
C PRO A 86 -0.24 13.26 -5.94
N LEU A 87 0.05 14.55 -5.84
CA LEU A 87 1.21 15.11 -5.13
C LEU A 87 1.34 14.56 -3.70
N GLY A 88 0.24 14.51 -2.96
CA GLY A 88 0.23 14.00 -1.58
C GLY A 88 0.54 12.51 -1.45
N PHE A 89 0.54 11.76 -2.57
CA PHE A 89 0.86 10.33 -2.58
C PHE A 89 2.26 10.03 -3.10
N SER A 90 2.84 10.93 -3.89
CA SER A 90 4.16 10.74 -4.52
C SER A 90 5.29 11.45 -3.79
N GLN A 91 4.97 12.53 -3.06
CA GLN A 91 5.96 13.36 -2.42
C GLN A 91 6.83 12.58 -1.41
N GLY A 92 8.12 12.69 -1.53
CA GLY A 92 9.10 12.07 -0.62
C GLY A 92 9.49 10.63 -0.97
N LEU A 93 8.79 9.95 -1.90
CA LEU A 93 9.13 8.57 -2.27
C LEU A 93 10.50 8.46 -2.94
N GLU A 94 10.86 9.41 -3.79
CA GLU A 94 12.19 9.43 -4.43
C GLU A 94 13.32 9.67 -3.42
N GLU A 95 13.09 10.48 -2.40
CA GLU A 95 14.08 10.76 -1.36
C GLU A 95 14.31 9.53 -0.47
N CYS A 96 13.24 8.83 -0.08
CA CYS A 96 13.40 7.64 0.77
C CYS A 96 13.87 6.40 -0.01
N ARG A 97 13.76 6.37 -1.34
CA ARG A 97 14.15 5.26 -2.20
C ARG A 97 15.57 4.73 -1.91
N SER A 98 16.54 5.62 -1.81
CA SER A 98 17.94 5.23 -1.61
C SER A 98 18.16 4.49 -0.29
N THR A 99 17.45 4.88 0.76
CA THR A 99 17.46 4.21 2.06
C THR A 99 16.80 2.84 1.94
N LEU A 100 15.61 2.77 1.35
CA LEU A 100 14.87 1.52 1.19
C LEU A 100 15.65 0.48 0.37
N TYR A 101 16.32 0.93 -0.70
CA TYR A 101 17.10 0.04 -1.56
C TYR A 101 18.33 -0.58 -0.90
N GLN A 102 18.82 -0.03 0.22
CA GLN A 102 19.89 -0.67 0.98
C GLN A 102 19.46 -2.03 1.56
N TYR A 103 18.16 -2.21 1.83
CA TYR A 103 17.61 -3.43 2.40
C TYR A 103 17.26 -4.50 1.36
N ILE A 104 17.14 -4.14 0.08
CA ILE A 104 16.79 -5.11 -0.99
C ILE A 104 18.00 -5.60 -1.79
N ARG A 105 19.21 -5.30 -1.36
CA ARG A 105 20.47 -5.66 -2.07
C ARG A 105 20.76 -7.16 -2.12
N ASN A 106 20.07 -7.98 -1.33
CA ASN A 106 20.39 -9.39 -1.15
C ASN A 106 19.73 -10.35 -2.15
N ALA A 107 19.25 -9.86 -3.29
CA ALA A 107 18.66 -10.64 -4.38
C ALA A 107 17.42 -11.49 -4.03
N LYS A 108 16.81 -11.31 -2.85
CA LYS A 108 15.51 -11.92 -2.56
C LYS A 108 14.39 -11.19 -3.29
N PRO A 109 13.34 -11.91 -3.71
CA PRO A 109 12.15 -11.27 -4.27
C PRO A 109 11.52 -10.30 -3.26
N VAL A 110 11.12 -9.12 -3.75
CA VAL A 110 10.49 -8.07 -2.92
C VAL A 110 8.98 -8.14 -3.07
N ILE A 111 8.28 -8.14 -1.94
CA ILE A 111 6.83 -7.96 -1.87
C ILE A 111 6.55 -6.57 -1.33
N LEU A 112 5.78 -5.79 -2.09
CA LEU A 112 5.30 -4.49 -1.65
C LEU A 112 3.93 -4.65 -1.01
N VAL A 113 3.74 -4.05 0.16
CA VAL A 113 2.48 -4.11 0.91
C VAL A 113 2.06 -2.71 1.28
N GLY A 114 0.80 -2.37 1.09
CA GLY A 114 0.30 -1.06 1.46
C GLY A 114 -1.15 -1.06 1.93
N HIS A 115 -1.47 -0.17 2.87
CA HIS A 115 -2.84 0.06 3.31
C HIS A 115 -3.13 1.56 3.32
N SER A 116 -4.33 1.97 2.84
CA SER A 116 -4.73 3.38 2.82
C SER A 116 -3.76 4.23 1.97
N LEU A 117 -3.30 5.37 2.47
CA LEU A 117 -2.23 6.16 1.86
C LEU A 117 -0.97 5.33 1.60
N GLY A 118 -0.65 4.37 2.48
CA GLY A 118 0.46 3.45 2.28
C GLY A 118 0.27 2.53 1.06
N ALA A 119 -0.98 2.24 0.65
CA ALA A 119 -1.24 1.50 -0.57
C ALA A 119 -0.87 2.34 -1.82
N ALA A 120 -1.13 3.65 -1.80
CA ALA A 120 -0.64 4.55 -2.84
C ALA A 120 0.90 4.57 -2.88
N HIS A 121 1.57 4.67 -1.72
CA HIS A 121 3.02 4.61 -1.65
C HIS A 121 3.59 3.29 -2.19
N ALA A 122 3.01 2.14 -1.83
CA ALA A 122 3.42 0.83 -2.34
C ALA A 122 3.24 0.73 -3.86
N GLY A 123 2.10 1.20 -4.38
CA GLY A 123 1.82 1.21 -5.81
C GLY A 123 2.82 2.06 -6.59
N ILE A 124 3.11 3.28 -6.14
CA ILE A 124 4.10 4.18 -6.78
C ILE A 124 5.52 3.59 -6.64
N MET A 125 5.88 3.03 -5.47
CA MET A 125 7.19 2.40 -5.27
C MET A 125 7.40 1.23 -6.23
N GLY A 126 6.36 0.46 -6.57
CA GLY A 126 6.42 -0.58 -7.59
C GLY A 126 6.79 -0.04 -8.97
N GLN A 127 6.26 1.13 -9.34
CA GLN A 127 6.62 1.82 -10.58
C GLN A 127 8.06 2.34 -10.54
N ILE A 128 8.49 2.92 -9.41
CA ILE A 128 9.87 3.39 -9.21
C ILE A 128 10.84 2.21 -9.34
N MET A 129 10.56 1.07 -8.70
CA MET A 129 11.39 -0.13 -8.81
C MET A 129 11.49 -0.61 -10.25
N THR A 130 10.37 -0.59 -11.00
CA THR A 130 10.36 -1.01 -12.41
C THR A 130 11.17 -0.07 -13.30
N ARG A 131 11.06 1.24 -13.11
CA ARG A 131 11.94 2.22 -13.78
C ARG A 131 13.42 1.93 -13.53
N ASP A 132 13.76 1.51 -12.32
CA ASP A 132 15.14 1.26 -11.89
C ASP A 132 15.64 -0.15 -12.30
N GLY A 133 14.84 -0.89 -13.07
CA GLY A 133 15.19 -2.21 -13.62
C GLY A 133 14.90 -3.40 -12.69
N GLY A 134 14.19 -3.16 -11.58
CA GLY A 134 13.65 -4.21 -10.71
C GLY A 134 12.19 -4.51 -11.04
N THR A 135 11.66 -5.59 -10.48
CA THR A 135 10.22 -5.91 -10.55
C THR A 135 9.81 -6.51 -9.21
N PRO A 136 8.82 -5.94 -8.52
CA PRO A 136 8.27 -6.58 -7.33
C PRO A 136 7.73 -7.98 -7.66
N ALA A 137 7.99 -8.95 -6.79
CA ALA A 137 7.42 -10.28 -6.94
C ALA A 137 5.90 -10.27 -6.78
N ARG A 138 5.41 -9.37 -5.92
CA ARG A 138 3.98 -9.09 -5.73
C ARG A 138 3.79 -7.73 -5.09
N THR A 139 2.69 -7.07 -5.40
CA THR A 139 2.24 -5.85 -4.72
C THR A 139 0.82 -6.09 -4.18
N VAL A 140 0.66 -5.98 -2.87
CA VAL A 140 -0.61 -6.19 -2.16
C VAL A 140 -1.10 -4.86 -1.62
N LEU A 141 -2.22 -4.39 -2.15
CA LEU A 141 -2.82 -3.12 -1.82
C LEU A 141 -4.15 -3.36 -1.09
N MET A 142 -4.37 -2.63 -0.01
CA MET A 142 -5.57 -2.71 0.81
C MET A 142 -6.14 -1.29 0.98
N GLY A 143 -7.38 -1.05 0.53
CA GLY A 143 -7.99 0.27 0.60
C GLY A 143 -7.21 1.35 -0.15
N CYS A 144 -6.69 1.00 -1.32
CA CYS A 144 -5.89 1.93 -2.12
C CYS A 144 -6.77 3.06 -2.67
N PRO A 145 -6.38 4.34 -2.51
CA PRO A 145 -7.07 5.45 -3.17
C PRO A 145 -6.87 5.44 -4.68
N ASN A 146 -7.62 6.27 -5.39
CA ASN A 146 -7.42 6.51 -6.82
C ASN A 146 -6.04 7.15 -7.04
N LEU A 147 -5.23 6.52 -7.85
CA LEU A 147 -3.78 6.79 -7.89
C LEU A 147 -3.29 7.28 -9.24
N VAL A 148 -4.03 6.99 -10.29
CA VAL A 148 -3.58 7.14 -11.67
C VAL A 148 -4.49 8.09 -12.42
N PRO A 149 -3.96 8.99 -13.26
CA PRO A 149 -4.81 9.84 -14.10
C PRO A 149 -5.72 8.99 -14.99
N ASP A 150 -6.98 9.37 -15.14
CA ASP A 150 -7.93 8.70 -16.04
C ASP A 150 -7.41 8.61 -17.47
N SER A 151 -6.62 9.61 -17.90
CA SER A 151 -5.98 9.63 -19.21
C SER A 151 -4.91 8.53 -19.39
N ALA A 152 -4.35 8.02 -18.30
CA ALA A 152 -3.33 6.97 -18.28
C ALA A 152 -3.90 5.60 -17.93
N LYS A 153 -5.23 5.46 -17.86
CA LYS A 153 -5.90 4.20 -17.57
C LYS A 153 -5.52 3.13 -18.59
N GLY A 154 -4.81 2.10 -18.12
CA GLY A 154 -4.30 1.01 -18.96
C GLY A 154 -2.86 1.18 -19.45
N GLU A 155 -2.22 2.32 -19.21
CA GLU A 155 -0.80 2.55 -19.50
C GLU A 155 0.11 2.14 -18.33
N LEU A 156 -0.44 1.94 -17.17
CA LEU A 156 0.29 1.48 -16.00
C LEU A 156 0.52 -0.04 -16.08
N ILE A 157 1.45 -0.29 -16.40
CA ILE A 157 2.75 -0.78 -16.49
C ILE A 157 3.00 -1.93 -15.53
N ASN A 158 3.43 -2.95 -16.10
CA ASN A 158 4.19 -4.12 -15.65
C ASN A 158 5.10 -3.92 -14.39
N ALA A 159 4.57 -3.35 -13.33
CA ALA A 159 5.22 -3.32 -12.03
C ALA A 159 5.12 -4.67 -11.29
N GLY A 160 5.04 -5.78 -12.03
CA GLY A 160 4.79 -7.10 -11.46
C GLY A 160 3.31 -7.35 -11.16
N PRO A 161 2.99 -8.47 -10.50
CA PRO A 161 1.64 -8.80 -10.07
C PRO A 161 1.13 -7.83 -9.00
N VAL A 162 0.03 -7.13 -9.28
CA VAL A 162 -0.64 -6.23 -8.32
C VAL A 162 -2.02 -6.77 -8.01
N ILE A 163 -2.31 -7.02 -6.74
CA ILE A 163 -3.65 -7.30 -6.24
C ILE A 163 -4.12 -6.13 -5.38
N ASN A 164 -5.36 -5.68 -5.60
CA ASN A 164 -5.90 -4.48 -4.99
C ASN A 164 -7.22 -4.81 -4.31
N TYR A 165 -7.21 -4.92 -2.99
CA TYR A 165 -8.35 -5.29 -2.19
C TYR A 165 -9.21 -4.08 -1.82
N LYS A 166 -10.55 -4.23 -2.00
CA LYS A 166 -11.55 -3.30 -1.48
C LYS A 166 -12.48 -4.05 -0.53
N ASN A 167 -12.57 -3.60 0.72
CA ASN A 167 -13.49 -4.15 1.70
C ASN A 167 -14.83 -3.40 1.67
N GLY A 168 -15.91 -4.11 1.32
CA GLY A 168 -17.25 -3.52 1.28
C GLY A 168 -17.29 -2.18 0.54
N ASP A 169 -17.89 -1.18 1.18
CA ASP A 169 -18.02 0.19 0.65
C ASP A 169 -16.92 1.13 1.16
N ASP A 170 -15.68 0.66 1.27
CA ASP A 170 -14.55 1.49 1.69
C ASP A 170 -14.42 2.76 0.83
N PHE A 171 -14.79 3.90 1.44
CA PHE A 171 -14.80 5.21 0.79
C PHE A 171 -13.42 5.70 0.34
N VAL A 172 -12.35 5.31 1.04
CA VAL A 172 -10.99 5.76 0.70
C VAL A 172 -10.61 5.34 -0.72
N THR A 173 -11.14 4.22 -1.18
CA THR A 173 -10.88 3.70 -2.52
C THR A 173 -11.48 4.57 -3.64
N ASP A 174 -12.38 5.49 -3.32
CA ASP A 174 -13.04 6.37 -4.28
C ASP A 174 -12.45 7.80 -4.26
N VAL A 175 -11.36 8.04 -3.47
CA VAL A 175 -10.71 9.35 -3.35
C VAL A 175 -9.34 9.34 -4.05
N PRO A 176 -8.99 10.40 -4.81
CA PRO A 176 -9.81 11.52 -5.29
C PRO A 176 -10.89 11.07 -6.29
N PRO A 177 -12.06 11.72 -6.29
CA PRO A 177 -13.21 11.21 -7.06
C PRO A 177 -13.22 11.65 -8.54
N ILE A 178 -12.35 12.56 -8.95
CA ILE A 178 -12.35 13.17 -10.30
C ILE A 178 -10.94 13.13 -10.86
N ASP A 179 -10.83 12.83 -12.16
CA ASP A 179 -9.59 12.79 -12.95
C ASP A 179 -8.61 11.67 -12.57
N TRP A 180 -8.93 10.85 -11.58
CA TRP A 180 -8.07 9.79 -11.07
C TRP A 180 -8.80 8.45 -11.00
N THR A 181 -8.08 7.37 -11.21
CA THR A 181 -8.60 6.00 -11.18
C THR A 181 -7.65 5.06 -10.43
N GLN A 182 -8.09 3.83 -10.24
CA GLN A 182 -7.33 2.78 -9.56
C GLN A 182 -6.14 2.28 -10.39
N ILE A 183 -5.04 1.94 -9.71
CA ILE A 183 -3.85 1.35 -10.32
C ILE A 183 -4.07 -0.08 -10.85
N ALA A 184 -4.99 -0.81 -10.25
CA ALA A 184 -5.40 -2.16 -10.64
C ALA A 184 -6.89 -2.38 -10.31
N PRO A 185 -7.57 -3.31 -11.01
CA PRO A 185 -8.94 -3.69 -10.66
C PRO A 185 -9.03 -4.18 -9.21
N PHE A 186 -10.18 -3.93 -8.57
CA PHE A 186 -10.42 -4.43 -7.24
C PHE A 186 -10.70 -5.92 -7.19
N GLU A 187 -10.12 -6.57 -6.19
CA GLU A 187 -10.61 -7.81 -5.60
C GLU A 187 -11.49 -7.44 -4.41
N HIS A 188 -12.80 -7.66 -4.55
CA HIS A 188 -13.77 -7.32 -3.52
C HIS A 188 -13.78 -8.37 -2.41
N ILE A 189 -13.67 -7.90 -1.17
CA ILE A 189 -13.73 -8.73 0.03
C ILE A 189 -14.84 -8.25 0.97
N ASP A 190 -15.27 -9.12 1.87
CA ASP A 190 -16.18 -8.81 2.96
C ASP A 190 -15.57 -9.23 4.29
N GLY A 191 -14.91 -8.29 4.93
CA GLY A 191 -14.39 -8.40 6.29
C GLY A 191 -15.32 -7.78 7.33
N GLY A 192 -16.52 -7.37 6.90
CA GLY A 192 -17.48 -6.65 7.73
C GLY A 192 -17.17 -5.16 7.84
N HIS A 193 -17.72 -4.56 8.89
CA HIS A 193 -17.52 -3.14 9.20
C HIS A 193 -17.39 -2.95 10.70
N ASP A 194 -16.73 -1.87 11.10
CA ASP A 194 -16.66 -1.43 12.49
C ASP A 194 -17.83 -0.54 12.87
N ASP A 195 -18.17 -0.46 14.16
CA ASP A 195 -19.23 0.41 14.71
C ASP A 195 -18.86 1.92 14.69
N TRP A 196 -17.84 2.31 13.97
CA TRP A 196 -17.45 3.69 13.83
C TRP A 196 -18.47 4.48 13.01
N PRO A 197 -19.02 5.57 13.54
CA PRO A 197 -19.99 6.39 12.84
C PRO A 197 -19.24 7.26 11.84
N ASN A 198 -18.79 6.77 10.71
CA ASN A 198 -18.18 7.59 9.66
C ASN A 198 -17.83 6.78 8.42
N PHE A 199 -17.41 7.46 7.37
CA PHE A 199 -16.97 6.94 6.08
C PHE A 199 -15.84 5.91 6.13
N PHE A 200 -15.15 5.76 7.28
CA PHE A 200 -14.04 4.83 7.48
C PHE A 200 -14.42 3.48 8.08
N MET A 201 -15.72 3.21 8.31
CA MET A 201 -16.19 1.98 8.95
C MET A 201 -15.77 0.70 8.22
N TYR A 202 -15.45 0.77 6.93
CA TYR A 202 -14.98 -0.35 6.10
C TYR A 202 -13.47 -0.35 5.89
N HIS A 203 -12.75 0.68 6.40
CA HIS A 203 -11.37 0.95 6.01
C HIS A 203 -10.31 0.40 6.97
N HIS A 204 -10.68 -0.11 8.14
CA HIS A 204 -9.70 -0.57 9.12
C HIS A 204 -8.98 -1.84 8.65
N VAL A 205 -7.66 -1.89 8.88
CA VAL A 205 -6.80 -2.99 8.41
C VAL A 205 -7.21 -4.37 8.91
N ASN A 206 -7.79 -4.49 10.12
CA ASN A 206 -8.33 -5.74 10.65
C ASN A 206 -9.46 -6.31 9.79
N LEU A 207 -10.26 -5.47 9.15
CA LEU A 207 -11.32 -5.90 8.24
C LEU A 207 -10.74 -6.47 6.95
N TYR A 208 -9.63 -5.93 6.47
CA TYR A 208 -8.89 -6.51 5.34
C TYR A 208 -8.30 -7.87 5.68
N VAL A 209 -7.71 -8.03 6.88
CA VAL A 209 -7.26 -9.34 7.37
C VAL A 209 -8.39 -10.35 7.37
N THR A 210 -9.55 -9.98 7.93
CA THR A 210 -10.73 -10.85 7.99
C THR A 210 -11.25 -11.19 6.60
N GLY A 211 -11.45 -10.20 5.73
CA GLY A 211 -11.99 -10.40 4.39
C GLY A 211 -11.09 -11.25 3.50
N ILE A 212 -9.76 -11.05 3.56
CA ILE A 212 -8.80 -11.88 2.81
C ILE A 212 -8.80 -13.32 3.35
N SER A 213 -8.87 -13.50 4.68
CA SER A 213 -9.00 -14.84 5.25
C SER A 213 -10.25 -15.55 4.76
N ASN A 214 -11.40 -14.87 4.76
CA ASN A 214 -12.68 -15.45 4.33
C ASN A 214 -12.64 -15.97 2.88
N ILE A 215 -12.04 -15.20 1.95
CA ILE A 215 -11.98 -15.65 0.54
C ILE A 215 -11.02 -16.82 0.35
N LEU A 216 -9.94 -16.90 1.13
CA LEU A 216 -8.99 -18.01 1.04
C LEU A 216 -9.55 -19.32 1.60
N GLU A 217 -10.48 -19.26 2.55
CA GLU A 217 -11.18 -20.45 3.08
C GLU A 217 -12.23 -21.01 2.11
N THR A 218 -12.64 -20.24 1.10
CA THR A 218 -13.67 -20.64 0.13
C THR A 218 -13.09 -21.20 -1.18
N VAL A 219 -11.77 -21.16 -1.36
CA VAL A 219 -11.03 -21.69 -2.51
C VAL A 219 -10.38 -23.03 -2.19
#